data_585b367101cafb37d91f805397eb1ef4
#
_entry.id   585b367101cafb37d91f805397eb1ef4
#
_cell.length_a   1.000
_cell.length_b   1.000
_cell.length_c   1.000
_cell.angle_alpha   90.00
_cell.angle_beta   90.00
_cell.angle_gamma   90.00
#
_symmetry.space_group_name_H-M   'P 1'
#
loop_
_entity.id
_entity.type
_entity.pdbx_description
1 polymer ?
#
loop_
_entity_poly.entity_id
_entity_poly.type
_entity_poly.pdbx_seq_one_letter_code
_entity_poly.pdbx_strand_id
1 'polypeptide(L)'
;MIFNVTSGNVKIGETDMDYAVFGWGQRPFVILPGLSDGLKTVRGQAITLAIYYRQFAKDFRIYIFSRKNQIRAGYTTRDMAKDQKTALDKLGIDNAYIMGVSQGGMVAQYLAIDYPEIVKKLVIGVSISKPNPTIMTVVKSWMEMAESNDYKSLIVDTLEKTFTEKQLKKYRLFYPIMSRLGKPKSFDRFLIQAEACINHNAYSLLDQIKCPTLVIGGDSDKVVGKNTSEEMAEKIQDRKLVIYKGLGHGAYEETKDFNQQVKNFFIKS
;
A
#
# COMPACT_ATOMS: atom_id res chain seq x y z
N MET A 1 -15.15 -18.29 -14.72
CA MET A 1 -13.83 -18.05 -14.08
C MET A 1 -14.10 -17.36 -12.74
N ILE A 2 -13.53 -17.83 -11.61
CA ILE A 2 -13.75 -17.22 -10.29
C ILE A 2 -13.19 -15.79 -10.33
N PHE A 3 -14.05 -14.79 -10.08
CA PHE A 3 -13.73 -13.34 -10.05
C PHE A 3 -13.11 -12.75 -11.33
N ASN A 4 -13.16 -13.41 -12.47
CA ASN A 4 -12.55 -12.92 -13.72
C ASN A 4 -11.07 -12.51 -13.53
N VAL A 5 -10.29 -13.42 -12.91
CA VAL A 5 -8.91 -13.20 -12.47
C VAL A 5 -7.95 -13.32 -13.65
N THR A 6 -7.09 -12.32 -13.79
CA THR A 6 -5.94 -12.33 -14.70
C THR A 6 -4.73 -11.71 -13.99
N SER A 7 -3.54 -11.97 -14.52
CA SER A 7 -2.30 -11.29 -14.11
C SER A 7 -1.47 -11.01 -15.34
N GLY A 8 -0.63 -9.99 -15.25
CA GLY A 8 0.24 -9.60 -16.35
C GLY A 8 1.41 -8.77 -15.84
N ASN A 9 2.17 -8.29 -16.80
CA ASN A 9 3.17 -7.27 -16.59
C ASN A 9 2.99 -6.14 -17.59
N VAL A 10 3.43 -4.95 -17.24
CA VAL A 10 3.47 -3.78 -18.11
C VAL A 10 4.89 -3.24 -18.17
N LYS A 11 5.37 -2.93 -19.37
CA LYS A 11 6.71 -2.39 -19.59
C LYS A 11 6.83 -0.98 -19.05
N ILE A 12 7.83 -0.72 -18.18
CA ILE A 12 8.14 0.58 -17.60
C ILE A 12 9.62 0.89 -17.85
N GLY A 13 9.89 1.67 -18.89
CA GLY A 13 11.27 1.86 -19.37
C GLY A 13 11.89 0.51 -19.77
N GLU A 14 13.06 0.20 -19.22
CA GLU A 14 13.82 -1.02 -19.50
C GLU A 14 13.36 -2.24 -18.69
N THR A 15 12.39 -2.09 -17.78
CA THR A 15 11.91 -3.15 -16.89
C THR A 15 10.40 -3.32 -16.97
N ASP A 16 9.87 -4.31 -16.26
CA ASP A 16 8.45 -4.59 -16.17
C ASP A 16 7.89 -4.28 -14.77
N MET A 17 6.59 -4.06 -14.69
CA MET A 17 5.81 -3.96 -13.46
C MET A 17 4.74 -5.04 -13.47
N ASP A 18 4.75 -5.92 -12.47
CA ASP A 18 3.74 -6.97 -12.32
C ASP A 18 2.41 -6.37 -11.81
N TYR A 19 1.29 -6.88 -12.33
CA TYR A 19 -0.03 -6.53 -11.82
C TYR A 19 -0.98 -7.73 -11.81
N ALA A 20 -1.99 -7.64 -10.94
CA ALA A 20 -3.11 -8.58 -10.88
C ALA A 20 -4.41 -7.81 -11.17
N VAL A 21 -5.33 -8.46 -11.92
CA VAL A 21 -6.64 -7.88 -12.27
C VAL A 21 -7.74 -8.87 -11.97
N PHE A 22 -8.83 -8.39 -11.37
CA PHE A 22 -10.03 -9.19 -11.09
C PHE A 22 -11.26 -8.32 -10.92
N GLY A 23 -12.44 -8.95 -10.81
CA GLY A 23 -13.72 -8.27 -10.69
C GLY A 23 -14.46 -8.12 -12.00
N TRP A 24 -15.77 -7.88 -11.92
CA TRP A 24 -16.69 -7.81 -13.05
C TRP A 24 -17.20 -6.38 -13.35
N GLY A 25 -16.99 -5.46 -12.39
CA GLY A 25 -17.39 -4.07 -12.58
C GLY A 25 -16.58 -3.37 -13.68
N GLN A 26 -17.12 -2.24 -14.15
CA GLN A 26 -16.47 -1.42 -15.20
C GLN A 26 -15.61 -0.29 -14.61
N ARG A 27 -15.76 0.01 -13.31
CA ARG A 27 -15.06 1.13 -12.66
C ARG A 27 -13.64 0.69 -12.29
N PRO A 28 -12.58 1.31 -12.81
CA PRO A 28 -11.21 0.98 -12.41
C PRO A 28 -10.99 1.30 -10.92
N PHE A 29 -10.51 0.31 -10.18
CA PHE A 29 -10.07 0.46 -8.80
C PHE A 29 -8.64 -0.03 -8.66
N VAL A 30 -7.73 0.88 -8.38
CA VAL A 30 -6.29 0.62 -8.26
C VAL A 30 -5.90 0.52 -6.79
N ILE A 31 -5.22 -0.55 -6.43
CA ILE A 31 -4.69 -0.79 -5.10
C ILE A 31 -3.16 -0.77 -5.17
N LEU A 32 -2.55 0.06 -4.35
CA LEU A 32 -1.10 0.20 -4.20
C LEU A 32 -0.68 -0.43 -2.86
N PRO A 33 0.03 -1.57 -2.87
CA PRO A 33 0.43 -2.28 -1.66
C PRO A 33 1.52 -1.54 -0.87
N GLY A 34 1.74 -1.98 0.38
CA GLY A 34 2.79 -1.48 1.26
C GLY A 34 4.19 -1.98 0.88
N LEU A 35 5.14 -1.79 1.81
CA LEU A 35 6.56 -2.11 1.64
C LEU A 35 6.85 -3.61 1.43
N SER A 36 5.94 -4.50 1.86
CA SER A 36 6.04 -5.94 1.60
C SER A 36 6.17 -6.30 0.11
N ASP A 37 5.72 -5.42 -0.80
CA ASP A 37 5.95 -5.52 -2.23
C ASP A 37 7.45 -5.57 -2.60
N GLY A 38 8.30 -4.97 -1.78
CA GLY A 38 9.76 -5.04 -1.92
C GLY A 38 10.32 -6.47 -1.75
N LEU A 39 9.65 -7.28 -0.93
CA LEU A 39 10.02 -8.68 -0.71
C LEU A 39 9.42 -9.62 -1.77
N LYS A 40 8.17 -9.37 -2.17
CA LYS A 40 7.43 -10.21 -3.12
C LYS A 40 6.40 -9.40 -3.89
N THR A 41 6.49 -9.46 -5.21
CA THR A 41 5.50 -8.81 -6.09
C THR A 41 4.16 -9.55 -6.08
N VAL A 42 3.13 -8.95 -6.70
CA VAL A 42 1.80 -9.56 -6.83
C VAL A 42 1.78 -10.76 -7.81
N ARG A 43 2.91 -11.06 -8.45
CA ARG A 43 3.05 -12.19 -9.37
C ARG A 43 2.67 -13.51 -8.69
N GLY A 44 1.75 -14.24 -9.29
CA GLY A 44 1.24 -15.50 -8.74
C GLY A 44 0.27 -15.36 -7.56
N GLN A 45 -0.11 -14.14 -7.16
CA GLN A 45 -1.00 -13.88 -6.02
C GLN A 45 -2.43 -13.51 -6.45
N ALA A 46 -2.74 -13.45 -7.73
CA ALA A 46 -3.99 -12.87 -8.24
C ALA A 46 -5.26 -13.52 -7.66
N ILE A 47 -5.28 -14.85 -7.48
CA ILE A 47 -6.43 -15.56 -6.89
C ILE A 47 -6.59 -15.21 -5.41
N THR A 48 -5.50 -15.22 -4.64
CA THR A 48 -5.52 -14.88 -3.21
C THR A 48 -6.00 -13.45 -2.99
N LEU A 49 -5.50 -12.51 -3.80
CA LEU A 49 -5.91 -11.11 -3.78
C LEU A 49 -7.38 -10.94 -4.19
N ALA A 50 -7.86 -11.69 -5.18
CA ALA A 50 -9.26 -11.67 -5.59
C ALA A 50 -10.20 -12.17 -4.48
N ILE A 51 -9.80 -13.19 -3.73
CA ILE A 51 -10.55 -13.68 -2.56
C ILE A 51 -10.56 -12.63 -1.45
N TYR A 52 -9.42 -11.99 -1.18
CA TYR A 52 -9.31 -10.98 -0.14
C TYR A 52 -10.16 -9.73 -0.44
N TYR A 53 -10.11 -9.23 -1.67
CA TYR A 53 -10.86 -8.04 -2.10
C TYR A 53 -12.22 -8.35 -2.76
N ARG A 54 -12.76 -9.57 -2.60
CA ARG A 54 -13.98 -10.04 -3.27
C ARG A 54 -15.20 -9.13 -3.10
N GLN A 55 -15.28 -8.39 -1.99
CA GLN A 55 -16.41 -7.49 -1.72
C GLN A 55 -16.49 -6.30 -2.70
N PHE A 56 -15.41 -5.97 -3.38
CA PHE A 56 -15.36 -4.94 -4.41
C PHE A 56 -15.64 -5.49 -5.82
N ALA A 57 -15.49 -6.80 -6.01
CA ALA A 57 -15.46 -7.44 -7.34
C ALA A 57 -16.72 -7.24 -8.18
N LYS A 58 -17.89 -7.05 -7.54
CA LYS A 58 -19.15 -6.78 -8.26
C LYS A 58 -19.17 -5.40 -8.90
N ASP A 59 -18.62 -4.39 -8.20
CA ASP A 59 -18.79 -2.98 -8.56
C ASP A 59 -17.59 -2.41 -9.33
N PHE A 60 -16.42 -3.07 -9.20
CA PHE A 60 -15.16 -2.57 -9.72
C PHE A 60 -14.40 -3.61 -10.55
N ARG A 61 -13.59 -3.11 -11.48
CA ARG A 61 -12.46 -3.82 -12.08
C ARG A 61 -11.22 -3.46 -11.27
N ILE A 62 -10.72 -4.37 -10.46
CA ILE A 62 -9.67 -4.12 -9.48
C ILE A 62 -8.32 -4.44 -10.10
N TYR A 63 -7.39 -3.50 -9.98
CA TYR A 63 -6.00 -3.60 -10.40
C TYR A 63 -5.10 -3.47 -9.17
N ILE A 64 -4.21 -4.43 -8.96
CA ILE A 64 -3.19 -4.34 -7.90
C ILE A 64 -1.83 -4.33 -8.58
N PHE A 65 -1.11 -3.23 -8.45
CA PHE A 65 0.20 -3.06 -9.06
C PHE A 65 1.31 -3.22 -8.03
N SER A 66 2.34 -3.98 -8.38
CA SER A 66 3.64 -3.92 -7.71
C SER A 66 4.38 -2.62 -8.08
N ARG A 67 5.54 -2.39 -7.48
CA ARG A 67 6.54 -1.48 -8.04
C ARG A 67 7.25 -2.19 -9.18
N LYS A 68 7.89 -1.46 -10.08
CA LYS A 68 8.66 -2.07 -11.17
C LYS A 68 9.72 -3.05 -10.64
N ASN A 69 10.02 -4.06 -11.43
CA ASN A 69 10.84 -5.19 -10.99
C ASN A 69 12.30 -4.81 -10.73
N GLN A 70 12.88 -3.96 -11.58
CA GLN A 70 14.23 -3.45 -11.39
C GLN A 70 14.16 -1.96 -11.01
N ILE A 71 14.68 -1.65 -9.84
CA ILE A 71 14.77 -0.30 -9.30
C ILE A 71 16.22 0.02 -8.94
N ARG A 72 16.60 1.28 -8.98
CA ARG A 72 17.95 1.75 -8.68
C ARG A 72 17.97 2.50 -7.35
N ALA A 73 19.12 2.60 -6.73
CA ALA A 73 19.31 3.46 -5.57
C ALA A 73 18.82 4.89 -5.84
N GLY A 74 18.24 5.53 -4.82
CA GLY A 74 17.62 6.84 -4.95
C GLY A 74 16.21 6.86 -5.55
N TYR A 75 15.61 5.68 -5.83
CA TYR A 75 14.23 5.57 -6.32
C TYR A 75 13.23 6.00 -5.25
N THR A 76 12.52 7.09 -5.48
CA THR A 76 11.64 7.74 -4.50
C THR A 76 10.18 7.28 -4.62
N THR A 77 9.37 7.58 -3.60
CA THR A 77 7.90 7.36 -3.66
C THR A 77 7.23 8.22 -4.76
N ARG A 78 7.82 9.35 -5.15
CA ARG A 78 7.35 10.15 -6.28
C ARG A 78 7.68 9.50 -7.63
N ASP A 79 8.86 8.87 -7.75
CA ASP A 79 9.18 8.07 -8.93
C ASP A 79 8.26 6.85 -9.05
N MET A 80 7.90 6.21 -7.91
CA MET A 80 6.90 5.14 -7.89
C MET A 80 5.55 5.62 -8.41
N ALA A 81 5.11 6.83 -8.06
CA ALA A 81 3.88 7.42 -8.57
C ALA A 81 3.93 7.67 -10.08
N LYS A 82 5.07 8.18 -10.58
CA LYS A 82 5.29 8.36 -12.03
C LYS A 82 5.23 7.04 -12.79
N ASP A 83 5.83 5.99 -12.24
CA ASP A 83 5.78 4.66 -12.85
C ASP A 83 4.35 4.09 -12.83
N GLN A 84 3.58 4.32 -11.76
CA GLN A 84 2.15 3.95 -11.70
C GLN A 84 1.33 4.68 -12.76
N LYS A 85 1.54 6.01 -12.92
CA LYS A 85 0.91 6.78 -14.00
C LYS A 85 1.19 6.16 -15.37
N THR A 86 2.47 5.86 -15.63
CA THR A 86 2.89 5.23 -16.89
C THR A 86 2.22 3.87 -17.11
N ALA A 87 2.06 3.06 -16.04
CA ALA A 87 1.37 1.78 -16.12
C ALA A 87 -0.12 1.94 -16.44
N LEU A 88 -0.78 2.90 -15.80
CA LEU A 88 -2.20 3.20 -16.01
C LEU A 88 -2.44 3.66 -17.46
N ASP A 89 -1.60 4.56 -17.99
CA ASP A 89 -1.70 5.03 -19.37
C ASP A 89 -1.56 3.88 -20.39
N LYS A 90 -0.59 3.00 -20.18
CA LYS A 90 -0.38 1.85 -21.06
C LYS A 90 -1.52 0.83 -21.04
N LEU A 91 -2.30 0.80 -19.96
CA LEU A 91 -3.48 -0.05 -19.83
C LEU A 91 -4.79 0.66 -20.20
N GLY A 92 -4.72 1.93 -20.65
CA GLY A 92 -5.89 2.71 -21.02
C GLY A 92 -6.78 3.06 -19.82
N ILE A 93 -6.18 3.28 -18.66
CA ILE A 93 -6.90 3.63 -17.43
C ILE A 93 -6.72 5.13 -17.18
N ASP A 94 -7.65 5.91 -17.68
CA ASP A 94 -7.57 7.39 -17.63
C ASP A 94 -8.16 8.00 -16.36
N ASN A 95 -8.98 7.26 -15.62
CA ASN A 95 -9.60 7.72 -14.37
C ASN A 95 -9.92 6.53 -13.46
N ALA A 96 -9.44 6.55 -12.24
CA ALA A 96 -9.56 5.43 -11.31
C ALA A 96 -9.87 5.86 -9.87
N TYR A 97 -10.50 4.95 -9.13
CA TYR A 97 -10.53 4.97 -7.68
C TYR A 97 -9.19 4.41 -7.18
N ILE A 98 -8.49 5.13 -6.32
CA ILE A 98 -7.15 4.75 -5.84
C ILE A 98 -7.19 4.46 -4.35
N MET A 99 -6.62 3.34 -3.94
CA MET A 99 -6.33 3.04 -2.53
C MET A 99 -4.85 2.71 -2.37
N GLY A 100 -4.15 3.46 -1.56
CA GLY A 100 -2.79 3.15 -1.14
C GLY A 100 -2.74 2.77 0.32
N VAL A 101 -2.04 1.69 0.65
CA VAL A 101 -1.83 1.20 2.02
C VAL A 101 -0.37 1.35 2.39
N SER A 102 -0.08 1.98 3.55
CA SER A 102 1.29 2.18 4.03
C SER A 102 2.16 2.90 2.98
N GLN A 103 3.27 2.31 2.50
CA GLN A 103 4.04 2.86 1.37
C GLN A 103 3.17 3.15 0.15
N GLY A 104 2.17 2.31 -0.13
CA GLY A 104 1.22 2.55 -1.21
C GLY A 104 0.45 3.85 -1.02
N GLY A 105 0.15 4.23 0.23
CA GLY A 105 -0.44 5.53 0.57
C GLY A 105 0.50 6.70 0.29
N MET A 106 1.79 6.54 0.54
CA MET A 106 2.81 7.54 0.17
C MET A 106 2.87 7.76 -1.34
N VAL A 107 2.81 6.68 -2.11
CA VAL A 107 2.78 6.72 -3.59
C VAL A 107 1.47 7.35 -4.09
N ALA A 108 0.34 6.99 -3.49
CA ALA A 108 -0.98 7.50 -3.86
C ALA A 108 -1.11 9.02 -3.62
N GLN A 109 -0.44 9.57 -2.59
CA GLN A 109 -0.36 11.02 -2.38
C GLN A 109 0.27 11.71 -3.59
N TYR A 110 1.46 11.29 -4.02
CA TYR A 110 2.12 11.89 -5.20
C TYR A 110 1.34 11.64 -6.49
N LEU A 111 0.68 10.48 -6.62
CA LEU A 111 -0.18 10.24 -7.78
C LEU A 111 -1.33 11.26 -7.85
N ALA A 112 -1.95 11.59 -6.71
CA ALA A 112 -3.04 12.56 -6.66
C ALA A 112 -2.56 14.03 -6.78
N ILE A 113 -1.33 14.32 -6.36
CA ILE A 113 -0.72 15.65 -6.45
C ILE A 113 -0.26 15.92 -7.89
N ASP A 114 0.50 15.00 -8.47
CA ASP A 114 1.18 15.21 -9.76
C ASP A 114 0.27 14.89 -10.96
N TYR A 115 -0.76 14.04 -10.78
CA TYR A 115 -1.65 13.54 -11.84
C TYR A 115 -3.12 13.54 -11.36
N PRO A 116 -3.67 14.70 -10.96
CA PRO A 116 -5.01 14.80 -10.38
C PRO A 116 -6.12 14.31 -11.32
N GLU A 117 -5.92 14.36 -12.64
CA GLU A 117 -6.86 13.91 -13.66
C GLU A 117 -7.15 12.40 -13.59
N ILE A 118 -6.19 11.61 -13.09
CA ILE A 118 -6.32 10.15 -12.99
C ILE A 118 -7.11 9.73 -11.75
N VAL A 119 -7.10 10.54 -10.68
CA VAL A 119 -7.60 10.13 -9.37
C VAL A 119 -9.03 10.64 -9.16
N LYS A 120 -10.00 9.74 -9.32
CA LYS A 120 -11.41 10.05 -9.09
C LYS A 120 -11.76 10.24 -7.61
N LYS A 121 -11.31 9.32 -6.78
CA LYS A 121 -11.36 9.36 -5.31
C LYS A 121 -10.13 8.65 -4.77
N LEU A 122 -9.62 9.13 -3.65
CA LEU A 122 -8.40 8.64 -3.02
C LEU A 122 -8.70 8.04 -1.64
N VAL A 123 -8.07 6.89 -1.34
CA VAL A 123 -8.00 6.34 0.02
C VAL A 123 -6.52 6.22 0.42
N ILE A 124 -6.17 6.85 1.54
CA ILE A 124 -4.84 6.76 2.16
C ILE A 124 -5.01 5.97 3.45
N GLY A 125 -4.57 4.71 3.44
CA GLY A 125 -4.69 3.79 4.58
C GLY A 125 -3.38 3.60 5.33
N VAL A 126 -3.39 3.74 6.65
CA VAL A 126 -2.27 3.47 7.59
C VAL A 126 -0.92 3.98 7.06
N SER A 127 -0.88 5.25 6.67
CA SER A 127 0.28 5.85 5.97
C SER A 127 0.76 7.13 6.67
N ILE A 128 1.77 7.76 6.10
CA ILE A 128 2.32 9.06 6.54
C ILE A 128 2.47 9.99 5.35
N SER A 129 2.66 11.27 5.63
CA SER A 129 3.00 12.28 4.61
C SER A 129 4.39 12.88 4.78
N LYS A 130 5.04 12.68 5.91
CA LYS A 130 6.42 13.12 6.21
C LYS A 130 7.10 12.16 7.18
N PRO A 131 8.44 12.14 7.23
CA PRO A 131 9.17 11.33 8.21
C PRO A 131 8.83 11.71 9.64
N ASN A 132 8.84 10.73 10.53
CA ASN A 132 8.76 10.91 11.99
C ASN A 132 9.68 9.90 12.70
N PRO A 133 9.97 10.06 13.99
CA PRO A 133 10.88 9.17 14.72
C PRO A 133 10.46 7.70 14.69
N THR A 134 9.16 7.39 14.70
CA THR A 134 8.66 6.01 14.71
C THR A 134 9.02 5.28 13.42
N ILE A 135 8.63 5.82 12.26
CA ILE A 135 8.93 5.16 10.97
C ILE A 135 10.43 5.09 10.72
N MET A 136 11.19 6.14 11.11
CA MET A 136 12.64 6.16 10.97
C MET A 136 13.29 4.99 11.75
N THR A 137 12.89 4.79 13.01
CA THR A 137 13.43 3.71 13.84
C THR A 137 13.01 2.34 13.31
N VAL A 138 11.73 2.15 13.02
CA VAL A 138 11.18 0.86 12.62
C VAL A 138 11.74 0.42 11.26
N VAL A 139 11.69 1.29 10.26
CA VAL A 139 12.12 0.91 8.91
C VAL A 139 13.64 0.75 8.84
N LYS A 140 14.43 1.57 9.56
CA LYS A 140 15.89 1.34 9.65
C LYS A 140 16.23 -0.01 10.28
N SER A 141 15.54 -0.39 11.36
CA SER A 141 15.72 -1.72 11.96
C SER A 141 15.40 -2.85 10.97
N TRP A 142 14.34 -2.69 10.15
CA TRP A 142 14.03 -3.66 9.10
C TRP A 142 15.08 -3.70 7.98
N MET A 143 15.68 -2.55 7.64
CA MET A 143 16.80 -2.50 6.68
C MET A 143 18.02 -3.24 7.22
N GLU A 144 18.40 -3.04 8.49
CA GLU A 144 19.51 -3.74 9.14
C GLU A 144 19.31 -5.26 9.16
N MET A 145 18.08 -5.73 9.45
CA MET A 145 17.73 -7.14 9.37
C MET A 145 17.86 -7.69 7.93
N ALA A 146 17.42 -6.90 6.95
CA ALA A 146 17.51 -7.28 5.53
C ALA A 146 18.98 -7.33 5.05
N GLU A 147 19.81 -6.34 5.40
CA GLU A 147 21.24 -6.28 5.09
C GLU A 147 22.00 -7.45 5.72
N SER A 148 21.62 -7.83 6.94
CA SER A 148 22.16 -9.01 7.63
C SER A 148 21.59 -10.33 7.11
N ASN A 149 20.70 -10.28 6.07
CA ASN A 149 20.03 -11.46 5.51
C ASN A 149 19.18 -12.25 6.55
N ASP A 150 18.77 -11.57 7.63
CA ASP A 150 17.92 -12.15 8.69
C ASP A 150 16.44 -11.96 8.39
N TYR A 151 15.96 -12.75 7.42
CA TYR A 151 14.55 -12.75 7.00
C TYR A 151 13.60 -13.13 8.14
N LYS A 152 14.05 -14.02 9.05
CA LYS A 152 13.21 -14.47 10.17
C LYS A 152 12.88 -13.30 11.09
N SER A 153 13.89 -12.58 11.56
CA SER A 153 13.69 -11.41 12.43
C SER A 153 12.89 -10.34 11.73
N LEU A 154 13.16 -10.06 10.45
CA LEU A 154 12.40 -9.09 9.66
C LEU A 154 10.91 -9.43 9.62
N ILE A 155 10.53 -10.67 9.31
CA ILE A 155 9.11 -11.05 9.23
C ILE A 155 8.45 -11.05 10.60
N VAL A 156 9.10 -11.58 11.64
CA VAL A 156 8.56 -11.61 13.00
C VAL A 156 8.35 -10.18 13.52
N ASP A 157 9.35 -9.31 13.41
CA ASP A 157 9.26 -7.93 13.88
C ASP A 157 8.19 -7.13 13.11
N THR A 158 8.09 -7.35 11.79
CA THR A 158 7.04 -6.74 10.97
C THR A 158 5.66 -7.13 11.48
N LEU A 159 5.42 -8.42 11.75
CA LEU A 159 4.13 -8.89 12.26
C LEU A 159 3.84 -8.33 13.66
N GLU A 160 4.81 -8.36 14.59
CA GLU A 160 4.65 -7.87 15.97
C GLU A 160 4.34 -6.36 16.02
N LYS A 161 4.83 -5.58 15.07
CA LYS A 161 4.54 -4.14 14.98
C LYS A 161 3.25 -3.84 14.22
N THR A 162 2.86 -4.71 13.29
CA THR A 162 1.70 -4.50 12.43
C THR A 162 0.38 -4.83 13.14
N PHE A 163 0.33 -5.94 13.88
CA PHE A 163 -0.92 -6.51 14.38
C PHE A 163 -1.13 -6.33 15.88
N THR A 164 -2.40 -6.39 16.29
CA THR A 164 -2.77 -6.40 17.71
C THR A 164 -2.43 -7.74 18.35
N GLU A 165 -2.28 -7.76 19.68
CA GLU A 165 -2.01 -8.97 20.46
C GLU A 165 -3.06 -10.07 20.20
N LYS A 166 -4.31 -9.68 19.98
CA LYS A 166 -5.38 -10.62 19.62
C LYS A 166 -5.09 -11.37 18.32
N GLN A 167 -4.57 -10.70 17.32
CA GLN A 167 -4.23 -11.29 16.02
C GLN A 167 -2.88 -12.03 16.10
N LEU A 168 -1.90 -11.50 16.83
CA LEU A 168 -0.58 -12.10 17.03
C LEU A 168 -0.65 -13.48 17.69
N LYS A 169 -1.57 -13.70 18.63
CA LYS A 169 -1.81 -15.04 19.23
C LYS A 169 -2.04 -16.12 18.18
N LYS A 170 -2.67 -15.76 17.04
CA LYS A 170 -2.88 -16.69 15.92
C LYS A 170 -1.64 -16.83 15.05
N TYR A 171 -0.96 -15.70 14.72
CA TYR A 171 0.18 -15.70 13.83
C TYR A 171 1.43 -16.34 14.41
N ARG A 172 1.67 -16.20 15.72
CA ARG A 172 2.83 -16.79 16.41
C ARG A 172 2.92 -18.30 16.22
N LEU A 173 1.80 -19.01 16.08
CA LEU A 173 1.76 -20.45 15.79
C LEU A 173 2.37 -20.77 14.41
N PHE A 174 2.34 -19.83 13.48
CA PHE A 174 2.81 -19.99 12.12
C PHE A 174 4.18 -19.35 11.85
N TYR A 175 4.80 -18.68 12.82
CA TYR A 175 6.10 -18.04 12.66
C TYR A 175 7.19 -18.99 12.13
N PRO A 176 7.30 -20.26 12.58
CA PRO A 176 8.30 -21.19 12.04
C PRO A 176 8.16 -21.44 10.53
N ILE A 177 6.92 -21.38 10.03
CA ILE A 177 6.63 -21.57 8.60
C ILE A 177 6.82 -20.25 7.86
N MET A 178 6.21 -19.17 8.34
CA MET A 178 6.24 -17.85 7.69
C MET A 178 7.67 -17.29 7.57
N SER A 179 8.53 -17.55 8.55
CA SER A 179 9.93 -17.11 8.54
C SER A 179 10.84 -17.90 7.60
N ARG A 180 10.35 -18.99 7.00
CA ARG A 180 11.09 -19.81 6.02
C ARG A 180 10.54 -19.68 4.61
N LEU A 181 9.22 -19.46 4.50
CA LEU A 181 8.55 -19.34 3.21
C LEU A 181 8.57 -17.89 2.73
N GLY A 182 8.89 -17.70 1.46
CA GLY A 182 8.81 -16.38 0.83
C GLY A 182 10.04 -15.50 1.00
N LYS A 183 11.15 -16.03 1.56
CA LYS A 183 12.42 -15.30 1.56
C LYS A 183 12.82 -14.93 0.14
N PRO A 184 13.07 -13.64 -0.15
CA PRO A 184 13.48 -13.22 -1.48
C PRO A 184 14.90 -13.70 -1.79
N LYS A 185 15.26 -13.79 -3.07
CA LYS A 185 16.64 -14.11 -3.49
C LYS A 185 17.63 -12.97 -3.17
N SER A 186 17.16 -11.73 -3.21
CA SER A 186 17.88 -10.51 -2.80
C SER A 186 16.94 -9.58 -2.06
N PHE A 187 17.46 -8.80 -1.12
CA PHE A 187 16.75 -7.75 -0.42
C PHE A 187 16.90 -6.37 -1.09
N ASP A 188 17.66 -6.23 -2.17
CA ASP A 188 17.96 -4.93 -2.80
C ASP A 188 16.68 -4.13 -3.11
N ARG A 189 15.67 -4.80 -3.68
CA ARG A 189 14.38 -4.17 -3.99
C ARG A 189 13.64 -3.70 -2.74
N PHE A 190 13.72 -4.45 -1.64
CA PHE A 190 13.15 -4.08 -0.35
C PHE A 190 13.91 -2.89 0.25
N LEU A 191 15.24 -2.92 0.27
CA LEU A 191 16.08 -1.87 0.85
C LEU A 191 15.86 -0.53 0.14
N ILE A 192 15.82 -0.50 -1.18
CA ILE A 192 15.55 0.72 -1.95
C ILE A 192 14.14 1.26 -1.66
N GLN A 193 13.13 0.40 -1.57
CA GLN A 193 11.78 0.82 -1.21
C GLN A 193 11.67 1.28 0.24
N ALA A 194 12.39 0.66 1.17
CA ALA A 194 12.46 1.05 2.57
C ALA A 194 13.11 2.43 2.73
N GLU A 195 14.20 2.69 2.00
CA GLU A 195 14.84 4.00 1.93
C GLU A 195 13.86 5.07 1.40
N ALA A 196 13.10 4.75 0.36
CA ALA A 196 12.07 5.64 -0.15
C ALA A 196 10.97 5.97 0.87
N CYS A 197 10.63 5.03 1.78
CA CYS A 197 9.67 5.29 2.85
C CYS A 197 10.18 6.30 3.86
N ILE A 198 11.42 6.15 4.34
CA ILE A 198 12.00 7.05 5.36
C ILE A 198 12.32 8.44 4.80
N ASN A 199 12.45 8.58 3.48
CA ASN A 199 12.69 9.85 2.79
C ASN A 199 11.40 10.46 2.20
N HIS A 200 10.24 9.83 2.39
CA HIS A 200 8.96 10.34 1.87
C HIS A 200 8.57 11.64 2.56
N ASN A 201 8.32 12.71 1.78
CA ASN A 201 7.85 13.98 2.31
C ASN A 201 6.94 14.70 1.31
N ALA A 202 5.64 14.45 1.40
CA ALA A 202 4.60 15.11 0.63
C ALA A 202 3.77 16.10 1.46
N TYR A 203 4.10 16.28 2.76
CA TYR A 203 3.25 17.02 3.72
C TYR A 203 2.90 18.44 3.27
N SER A 204 3.88 19.19 2.76
CA SER A 204 3.67 20.56 2.28
C SER A 204 2.86 20.67 0.99
N LEU A 205 2.59 19.53 0.33
CA LEU A 205 1.89 19.46 -0.96
C LEU A 205 0.48 18.85 -0.83
N LEU A 206 0.07 18.39 0.36
CA LEU A 206 -1.21 17.69 0.56
C LEU A 206 -2.44 18.55 0.24
N ASP A 207 -2.35 19.86 0.36
CA ASP A 207 -3.38 20.83 -0.02
C ASP A 207 -3.63 20.90 -1.53
N GLN A 208 -2.71 20.36 -2.33
CA GLN A 208 -2.84 20.23 -3.77
C GLN A 208 -3.68 19.01 -4.19
N ILE A 209 -3.98 18.08 -3.28
CA ILE A 209 -4.90 16.98 -3.56
C ILE A 209 -6.32 17.54 -3.74
N LYS A 210 -6.87 17.39 -4.95
CA LYS A 210 -8.17 17.99 -5.34
C LYS A 210 -9.35 16.99 -5.30
N CYS A 211 -9.06 15.69 -5.33
CA CYS A 211 -10.10 14.68 -5.31
C CYS A 211 -10.62 14.41 -3.88
N PRO A 212 -11.88 13.97 -3.74
CA PRO A 212 -12.38 13.49 -2.45
C PRO A 212 -11.47 12.41 -1.90
N THR A 213 -11.06 12.55 -0.63
CA THR A 213 -10.06 11.71 0.00
C THR A 213 -10.56 11.11 1.32
N LEU A 214 -10.44 9.78 1.48
CA LEU A 214 -10.61 9.10 2.75
C LEU A 214 -9.22 8.82 3.35
N VAL A 215 -8.94 9.40 4.51
CA VAL A 215 -7.79 9.05 5.33
C VAL A 215 -8.27 8.10 6.41
N ILE A 216 -7.63 6.92 6.52
CA ILE A 216 -8.10 5.86 7.40
C ILE A 216 -6.92 5.16 8.08
N GLY A 217 -6.94 5.07 9.42
CA GLY A 217 -5.84 4.49 10.19
C GLY A 217 -6.26 4.01 11.57
N GLY A 218 -5.29 3.60 12.37
CA GLY A 218 -5.46 3.20 13.76
C GLY A 218 -4.70 4.13 14.72
N ASP A 219 -5.22 4.32 15.94
CA ASP A 219 -4.63 5.17 16.96
C ASP A 219 -3.41 4.55 17.67
N SER A 220 -3.16 3.26 17.39
CA SER A 220 -2.11 2.47 18.04
C SER A 220 -1.06 1.95 17.04
N ASP A 221 -0.85 2.68 15.92
CA ASP A 221 0.10 2.29 14.88
C ASP A 221 1.55 2.39 15.38
N LYS A 222 2.23 1.23 15.40
CA LYS A 222 3.63 1.10 15.84
C LYS A 222 4.63 1.18 14.68
N VAL A 223 4.15 1.26 13.44
CA VAL A 223 4.99 1.30 12.24
C VAL A 223 5.15 2.74 11.75
N VAL A 224 4.05 3.44 11.51
CA VAL A 224 4.08 4.82 11.01
C VAL A 224 3.91 5.87 12.12
N GLY A 225 3.56 5.43 13.33
CA GLY A 225 3.34 6.31 14.48
C GLY A 225 1.88 6.75 14.65
N LYS A 226 1.61 7.35 15.81
CA LYS A 226 0.29 7.86 16.17
C LYS A 226 0.00 9.19 15.47
N ASN A 227 -1.27 9.53 15.32
CA ASN A 227 -1.79 10.80 14.81
C ASN A 227 -1.36 11.14 13.36
N THR A 228 -0.74 10.22 12.64
CA THR A 228 -0.28 10.48 11.25
C THR A 228 -1.44 10.65 10.28
N SER A 229 -2.54 9.92 10.51
CA SER A 229 -3.76 10.04 9.71
C SER A 229 -4.47 11.36 9.97
N GLU A 230 -4.55 11.80 11.22
CA GLU A 230 -5.11 13.08 11.62
C GLU A 230 -4.31 14.25 11.03
N GLU A 231 -2.98 14.17 11.12
CA GLU A 231 -2.07 15.18 10.57
C GLU A 231 -2.23 15.32 9.04
N MET A 232 -2.37 14.21 8.31
CA MET A 232 -2.66 14.24 6.86
C MET A 232 -4.03 14.85 6.57
N ALA A 233 -5.05 14.44 7.34
CA ALA A 233 -6.41 14.91 7.13
C ALA A 233 -6.54 16.44 7.36
N GLU A 234 -5.78 17.03 8.28
CA GLU A 234 -5.77 18.48 8.52
C GLU A 234 -5.36 19.28 7.26
N LYS A 235 -4.51 18.73 6.41
CA LYS A 235 -3.99 19.40 5.21
C LYS A 235 -4.84 19.17 3.95
N ILE A 236 -5.55 18.06 3.85
CA ILE A 236 -6.35 17.73 2.66
C ILE A 236 -7.72 18.43 2.76
N GLN A 237 -8.11 19.18 1.72
CA GLN A 237 -9.32 20.01 1.74
C GLN A 237 -10.62 19.17 1.77
N ASP A 238 -10.83 18.33 0.77
CA ASP A 238 -12.00 17.44 0.68
C ASP A 238 -11.65 16.07 1.28
N ARG A 239 -11.78 15.96 2.60
CA ARG A 239 -11.40 14.75 3.32
C ARG A 239 -12.49 14.20 4.22
N LYS A 240 -12.44 12.88 4.37
CA LYS A 240 -13.08 12.14 5.46
C LYS A 240 -11.97 11.44 6.26
N LEU A 241 -12.07 11.48 7.58
CA LEU A 241 -11.13 10.79 8.48
C LEU A 241 -11.85 9.66 9.22
N VAL A 242 -11.20 8.49 9.28
CA VAL A 242 -11.66 7.34 10.07
C VAL A 242 -10.49 6.81 10.88
N ILE A 243 -10.62 6.80 12.20
CA ILE A 243 -9.61 6.27 13.14
C ILE A 243 -10.20 5.10 13.91
N TYR A 244 -9.53 3.95 13.84
CA TYR A 244 -9.87 2.76 14.61
C TYR A 244 -9.18 2.78 15.96
N LYS A 245 -9.97 2.81 17.03
CA LYS A 245 -9.45 2.74 18.41
C LYS A 245 -8.87 1.36 18.71
N GLY A 246 -7.65 1.34 19.27
CA GLY A 246 -6.95 0.13 19.67
C GLY A 246 -6.40 -0.72 18.51
N LEU A 247 -6.55 -0.28 17.24
CA LEU A 247 -5.91 -0.91 16.09
C LEU A 247 -4.66 -0.13 15.69
N GLY A 248 -3.70 -0.86 15.10
CA GLY A 248 -2.44 -0.32 14.61
C GLY A 248 -2.36 -0.38 13.09
N HIS A 249 -1.14 -0.64 12.62
CA HIS A 249 -0.82 -0.68 11.19
C HIS A 249 -1.59 -1.75 10.42
N GLY A 250 -1.97 -2.85 11.08
CA GLY A 250 -2.78 -3.94 10.52
C GLY A 250 -4.28 -3.66 10.44
N ALA A 251 -4.77 -2.45 10.73
CA ALA A 251 -6.20 -2.15 10.76
C ALA A 251 -6.94 -2.58 9.47
N TYR A 252 -6.29 -2.47 8.30
CA TYR A 252 -6.87 -2.87 7.01
C TYR A 252 -7.10 -4.38 6.87
N GLU A 253 -6.43 -5.21 7.69
CA GLU A 253 -6.60 -6.66 7.74
C GLU A 253 -7.40 -7.14 8.95
N GLU A 254 -7.27 -6.44 10.09
CA GLU A 254 -7.88 -6.88 11.35
C GLU A 254 -9.37 -6.56 11.45
N THR A 255 -9.85 -5.53 10.76
CA THR A 255 -11.28 -5.22 10.76
C THR A 255 -11.90 -5.27 9.37
N LYS A 256 -13.02 -6.01 9.27
CA LYS A 256 -13.82 -6.04 8.03
C LYS A 256 -14.42 -4.68 7.69
N ASP A 257 -14.60 -3.81 8.68
CA ASP A 257 -15.14 -2.47 8.49
C ASP A 257 -14.23 -1.59 7.65
N PHE A 258 -12.92 -1.79 7.67
CA PHE A 258 -11.99 -1.02 6.85
C PHE A 258 -12.40 -1.03 5.36
N ASN A 259 -12.50 -2.21 4.79
CA ASN A 259 -12.90 -2.37 3.40
C ASN A 259 -14.36 -1.93 3.15
N GLN A 260 -15.24 -2.01 4.16
CA GLN A 260 -16.61 -1.49 4.04
C GLN A 260 -16.63 0.05 3.99
N GLN A 261 -15.81 0.74 4.81
CA GLN A 261 -15.64 2.20 4.75
C GLN A 261 -15.09 2.63 3.38
N VAL A 262 -14.07 1.95 2.86
CA VAL A 262 -13.53 2.19 1.52
C VAL A 262 -14.62 2.04 0.45
N LYS A 263 -15.37 0.92 0.47
CA LYS A 263 -16.43 0.65 -0.50
C LYS A 263 -17.54 1.71 -0.43
N ASN A 264 -18.00 2.04 0.76
CA ASN A 264 -19.01 3.07 0.98
C ASN A 264 -18.56 4.44 0.46
N PHE A 265 -17.30 4.79 0.72
CA PHE A 265 -16.71 6.05 0.25
C PHE A 265 -16.63 6.11 -1.28
N PHE A 266 -16.28 5.03 -1.94
CA PHE A 266 -16.16 4.99 -3.39
C PHE A 266 -17.54 4.98 -4.10
N ILE A 267 -18.56 4.34 -3.51
CA ILE A 267 -19.87 4.18 -4.15
C ILE A 267 -20.79 5.39 -3.88
N LYS A 268 -20.69 6.02 -2.71
CA LYS A 268 -21.49 7.21 -2.40
C LYS A 268 -21.06 8.36 -3.32
N SER A 269 -22.06 9.00 -3.90
CA SER A 269 -21.93 10.23 -4.71
C SER A 269 -21.39 11.35 -3.87
#